data_4d055552b18d2f441b1d94d97d011a42
#
_entry.id   4d055552b18d2f441b1d94d97d011a42
#
_cell.length_a   1.000
_cell.length_b   1.000
_cell.length_c   1.000
_cell.angle_alpha   90.00
_cell.angle_beta   90.00
_cell.angle_gamma   90.00
#
_symmetry.space_group_name_H-M   'P 1'
#
loop_
_entity.id
_entity.type
_entity.pdbx_description
1 polymer ?
#
loop_
_entity_poly.entity_id
_entity_poly.type
_entity_poly.pdbx_seq_one_letter_code
_entity_poly.pdbx_strand_id
1 'polypeptide(L)'
;MRLLAVYLYSGIFMSIQFIGVSGVRSRLELPLFASKISAGFPSPAQDYVEQTLDLNELCIKRPAATFFVRVDGDSMIDVGIFSNDILVVDRSIKPAHGDVVVAQVNGEFTVKELCLRPKLMLVPRNKSYEPISFADDSELQIFGVVTNVLRQMNRSSRG
;
A
#
# COMPACT_ATOMS: atom_id res chain seq x y z
N MET A 1 14.37 -18.88 -1.85
CA MET A 1 13.90 -19.36 -3.16
C MET A 1 13.30 -18.16 -3.89
N ARG A 2 13.98 -17.72 -4.94
CA ARG A 2 13.60 -16.56 -5.76
C ARG A 2 12.43 -16.97 -6.67
N LEU A 3 11.31 -16.27 -6.59
CA LEU A 3 10.36 -16.25 -7.70
C LEU A 3 10.42 -14.85 -8.32
N LEU A 4 11.23 -14.72 -9.35
CA LEU A 4 11.10 -13.64 -10.32
C LEU A 4 10.02 -14.07 -11.31
N ALA A 5 8.88 -13.41 -11.29
CA ALA A 5 7.96 -13.42 -12.42
C ALA A 5 7.99 -12.02 -13.03
N VAL A 6 8.77 -11.89 -14.09
CA VAL A 6 8.71 -10.74 -15.00
C VAL A 6 7.70 -11.10 -16.07
N TYR A 7 6.57 -10.43 -16.12
CA TYR A 7 5.70 -10.44 -17.29
C TYR A 7 5.60 -9.04 -17.86
N LEU A 8 6.18 -8.87 -19.03
CA LEU A 8 6.01 -7.74 -19.92
C LEU A 8 4.74 -7.94 -20.73
N TYR A 9 3.72 -7.12 -20.49
CA TYR A 9 2.69 -6.87 -21.50
C TYR A 9 2.25 -5.40 -21.45
N SER A 10 2.25 -4.76 -22.59
CA SER A 10 1.89 -3.37 -22.83
C SER A 10 0.40 -3.16 -22.71
N GLY A 11 -0.01 -2.50 -21.62
CA GLY A 11 -1.38 -2.05 -21.39
C GLY A 11 -1.50 -1.60 -19.96
N ILE A 12 -1.77 -0.35 -19.76
CA ILE A 12 -2.03 0.45 -18.56
C ILE A 12 -2.43 -0.35 -17.30
N PHE A 13 -1.53 -1.18 -16.75
CA PHE A 13 -1.72 -1.91 -15.52
C PHE A 13 -0.62 -1.53 -14.53
N MET A 14 -1.05 -1.30 -13.29
CA MET A 14 -0.17 -1.08 -12.15
C MET A 14 0.61 -2.38 -11.90
N SER A 15 1.92 -2.40 -12.12
CA SER A 15 2.73 -3.58 -11.85
C SER A 15 3.07 -3.66 -10.36
N ILE A 16 3.15 -4.89 -9.83
CA ILE A 16 3.45 -5.17 -8.43
C ILE A 16 4.75 -5.96 -8.36
N GLN A 17 5.72 -5.45 -7.60
CA GLN A 17 6.94 -6.16 -7.29
C GLN A 17 6.92 -6.63 -5.84
N PHE A 18 6.99 -7.94 -5.61
CA PHE A 18 7.17 -8.51 -4.27
C PHE A 18 8.61 -8.29 -3.80
N ILE A 19 8.79 -7.63 -2.63
CA ILE A 19 10.10 -7.23 -2.11
C ILE A 19 10.65 -8.22 -1.07
N GLY A 20 9.84 -9.16 -0.57
CA GLY A 20 10.31 -10.22 0.31
C GLY A 20 9.53 -10.38 1.62
N VAL A 21 9.92 -11.40 2.39
CA VAL A 21 9.37 -11.72 3.71
C VAL A 21 10.38 -11.31 4.78
N SER A 22 9.90 -10.70 5.86
CA SER A 22 10.70 -10.18 6.97
C SER A 22 11.61 -11.22 7.60
N GLY A 23 12.91 -10.88 7.75
CA GLY A 23 13.87 -11.58 8.61
C GLY A 23 13.80 -11.14 10.08
N VAL A 24 14.80 -11.49 10.87
CA VAL A 24 14.90 -11.24 12.32
C VAL A 24 14.56 -9.79 12.68
N ARG A 25 13.63 -9.61 13.61
CA ARG A 25 13.20 -8.30 14.12
C ARG A 25 14.23 -7.76 15.12
N SER A 26 14.85 -6.64 14.81
CA SER A 26 15.42 -5.76 15.81
C SER A 26 14.37 -4.72 16.20
N ARG A 27 14.06 -4.61 17.49
CA ARG A 27 13.22 -3.54 18.00
C ARG A 27 14.02 -2.23 17.93
N LEU A 28 13.47 -1.24 17.22
CA LEU A 28 14.08 0.08 17.10
C LEU A 28 13.07 1.15 17.49
N GLU A 29 13.16 1.58 18.74
CA GLU A 29 12.33 2.65 19.27
C GLU A 29 12.99 4.00 19.01
N LEU A 30 12.30 4.87 18.28
CA LEU A 30 12.72 6.24 18.00
C LEU A 30 11.76 7.24 18.63
N PRO A 31 12.24 8.44 19.00
CA PRO A 31 11.40 9.46 19.60
C PRO A 31 10.25 9.88 18.70
N LEU A 32 9.03 9.90 19.24
CA LEU A 32 7.84 10.48 18.61
C LEU A 32 7.48 11.75 19.39
N PHE A 33 7.46 12.89 18.71
CA PHE A 33 7.05 14.15 19.32
C PHE A 33 5.53 14.18 19.51
N ALA A 34 5.09 14.55 20.69
CA ALA A 34 3.67 14.59 21.03
C ALA A 34 2.91 15.68 20.28
N SER A 35 3.58 16.79 20.00
CA SER A 35 2.99 17.92 19.31
C SER A 35 2.84 17.64 17.80
N LYS A 36 1.64 17.85 17.28
CA LYS A 36 1.43 17.85 15.84
C LYS A 36 2.09 19.07 15.21
N ILE A 37 2.93 18.82 14.21
CA ILE A 37 3.53 19.90 13.44
C ILE A 37 2.53 20.31 12.35
N SER A 38 2.20 21.61 12.30
CA SER A 38 1.35 22.14 11.24
C SER A 38 2.09 22.13 9.91
N ALA A 39 1.47 21.53 8.88
CA ALA A 39 1.99 21.57 7.53
C ALA A 39 1.70 22.90 6.79
N GLY A 40 0.86 23.76 7.40
CA GLY A 40 0.53 25.09 6.89
C GLY A 40 1.37 26.17 7.58
N PHE A 41 0.70 26.98 8.41
CA PHE A 41 1.39 28.04 9.16
C PHE A 41 2.21 27.47 10.31
N PRO A 42 3.39 28.08 10.61
CA PRO A 42 4.18 27.66 11.76
C PRO A 42 3.40 27.85 13.06
N SER A 43 3.46 26.86 13.95
CA SER A 43 2.97 26.98 15.31
C SER A 43 4.14 26.85 16.28
N PRO A 44 4.04 27.41 17.52
CA PRO A 44 5.09 27.27 18.51
C PRO A 44 5.42 25.80 18.75
N ALA A 45 6.70 25.44 18.59
CA ALA A 45 7.18 24.12 18.88
C ALA A 45 7.18 23.91 20.41
N GLN A 46 6.50 22.87 20.88
CA GLN A 46 6.66 22.37 22.23
C GLN A 46 7.49 21.09 22.15
N ASP A 47 8.69 21.13 22.68
CA ASP A 47 9.69 20.07 22.62
C ASP A 47 9.41 18.95 23.64
N TYR A 48 8.26 18.31 23.58
CA TYR A 48 7.98 17.17 24.43
C TYR A 48 7.97 15.87 23.62
N VAL A 49 8.95 15.02 23.93
CA VAL A 49 8.93 13.61 23.52
C VAL A 49 8.10 12.86 24.54
N GLU A 50 6.89 12.47 24.19
CA GLU A 50 6.03 11.70 25.12
C GLU A 50 6.08 10.20 24.88
N GLN A 51 6.52 9.76 23.70
CA GLN A 51 6.47 8.38 23.31
C GLN A 51 7.67 7.97 22.46
N THR A 52 7.95 6.67 22.45
CA THR A 52 8.81 6.07 21.45
C THR A 52 7.96 5.33 20.42
N LEU A 53 8.42 5.27 19.19
CA LEU A 53 7.77 4.62 18.09
C LEU A 53 8.71 3.59 17.46
N ASP A 54 8.27 2.35 17.35
CA ASP A 54 8.85 1.34 16.48
C ASP A 54 7.98 1.20 15.22
N LEU A 55 8.56 1.48 14.05
CA LEU A 55 7.83 1.37 12.78
C LEU A 55 7.39 -0.06 12.47
N ASN A 56 8.11 -1.07 12.95
CA ASN A 56 7.68 -2.44 12.80
C ASN A 56 6.37 -2.69 13.57
N GLU A 57 6.29 -2.20 14.81
CA GLU A 57 5.07 -2.34 15.61
C GLU A 57 3.91 -1.52 15.03
N LEU A 58 4.20 -0.35 14.48
CA LEU A 58 3.17 0.49 13.86
C LEU A 58 2.59 -0.14 12.60
N CYS A 59 3.44 -0.59 11.68
CA CYS A 59 3.04 -0.98 10.33
C CYS A 59 2.76 -2.48 10.20
N ILE A 60 3.36 -3.34 11.05
CA ILE A 60 3.34 -4.79 10.91
C ILE A 60 2.67 -5.41 12.14
N LYS A 61 1.35 -5.49 12.12
CA LYS A 61 0.60 -6.07 13.25
C LYS A 61 0.68 -7.60 13.29
N ARG A 62 0.76 -8.24 12.12
CA ARG A 62 0.80 -9.70 11.96
C ARG A 62 1.91 -10.10 10.99
N PRO A 63 3.16 -10.28 11.49
CA PRO A 63 4.32 -10.51 10.63
C PRO A 63 4.21 -11.69 9.69
N ALA A 64 3.64 -12.80 10.17
CA ALA A 64 3.47 -14.00 9.37
C ALA A 64 2.47 -13.83 8.21
N ALA A 65 1.58 -12.84 8.30
CA ALA A 65 0.59 -12.51 7.28
C ALA A 65 0.92 -11.24 6.48
N THR A 66 2.00 -10.53 6.83
CA THR A 66 2.37 -9.26 6.22
C THR A 66 3.41 -9.45 5.14
N PHE A 67 3.21 -8.80 4.01
CA PHE A 67 4.18 -8.71 2.93
C PHE A 67 4.22 -7.28 2.36
N PHE A 68 5.24 -7.01 1.55
CA PHE A 68 5.44 -5.71 0.93
C PHE A 68 5.36 -5.82 -0.58
N VAL A 69 4.73 -4.85 -1.20
CA VAL A 69 4.70 -4.71 -2.65
C VAL A 69 5.13 -3.31 -3.06
N ARG A 70 5.88 -3.20 -4.15
CA ARG A 70 6.16 -1.93 -4.79
C ARG A 70 5.13 -1.70 -5.88
N VAL A 71 4.61 -0.50 -5.92
CA VAL A 71 3.58 -0.09 -6.87
C VAL A 71 4.19 0.60 -8.06
N ASP A 72 3.66 0.35 -9.23
CA ASP A 72 3.92 1.12 -10.44
C ASP A 72 2.59 1.56 -11.06
N GLY A 73 2.53 2.82 -11.51
CA GLY A 73 1.33 3.44 -12.07
C GLY A 73 0.64 4.41 -11.11
N ASP A 74 -0.43 5.02 -11.59
CA ASP A 74 -1.08 6.16 -10.96
C ASP A 74 -2.59 5.95 -10.72
N SER A 75 -3.09 4.73 -10.88
CA SER A 75 -4.53 4.44 -10.77
C SER A 75 -5.14 4.68 -9.37
N MET A 76 -4.31 4.94 -8.34
CA MET A 76 -4.71 5.12 -6.95
C MET A 76 -4.23 6.45 -6.35
N ILE A 77 -3.92 7.44 -7.17
CA ILE A 77 -3.35 8.73 -6.72
C ILE A 77 -4.29 9.53 -5.83
N ASP A 78 -5.61 9.44 -6.05
CA ASP A 78 -6.60 10.20 -5.28
C ASP A 78 -6.72 9.71 -3.82
N VAL A 79 -6.18 8.53 -3.49
CA VAL A 79 -6.04 8.03 -2.12
C VAL A 79 -4.59 8.05 -1.63
N GLY A 80 -3.72 8.79 -2.32
CA GLY A 80 -2.35 9.05 -1.88
C GLY A 80 -1.36 7.94 -2.17
N ILE A 81 -1.67 6.98 -3.05
CA ILE A 81 -0.75 5.93 -3.51
C ILE A 81 -0.20 6.34 -4.86
N PHE A 82 1.13 6.46 -4.95
CA PHE A 82 1.84 6.89 -6.15
C PHE A 82 2.80 5.81 -6.63
N SER A 83 3.24 5.93 -7.87
CA SER A 83 4.26 5.05 -8.44
C SER A 83 5.54 5.04 -7.57
N ASN A 84 6.15 3.86 -7.42
CA ASN A 84 7.28 3.55 -6.55
C ASN A 84 7.00 3.50 -5.04
N ASP A 85 5.79 3.76 -4.59
CA ASP A 85 5.44 3.52 -3.19
C ASP A 85 5.57 2.05 -2.81
N ILE A 86 5.90 1.80 -1.54
CA ILE A 86 5.87 0.47 -0.94
C ILE A 86 4.59 0.37 -0.11
N LEU A 87 3.77 -0.62 -0.42
CA LEU A 87 2.57 -0.93 0.35
C LEU A 87 2.88 -2.03 1.37
N VAL A 88 2.38 -1.85 2.58
CA VAL A 88 2.32 -2.89 3.61
C VAL A 88 0.98 -3.58 3.46
N VAL A 89 0.98 -4.89 3.26
CA VAL A 89 -0.22 -5.67 2.96
C VAL A 89 -0.38 -6.78 3.97
N ASP A 90 -1.55 -6.90 4.57
CA ASP A 90 -1.90 -7.95 5.53
C ASP A 90 -2.92 -8.92 4.92
N ARG A 91 -2.53 -10.19 4.81
CA ARG A 91 -3.38 -11.28 4.27
C ARG A 91 -4.43 -11.77 5.26
N SER A 92 -4.26 -11.52 6.54
CA SER A 92 -5.14 -12.02 7.59
C SER A 92 -6.37 -11.15 7.80
N ILE A 93 -6.38 -9.95 7.23
CA ILE A 93 -7.53 -9.04 7.30
C ILE A 93 -8.58 -9.53 6.29
N LYS A 94 -9.82 -9.74 6.76
CA LYS A 94 -10.95 -9.99 5.87
C LYS A 94 -11.29 -8.70 5.14
N PRO A 95 -11.20 -8.67 3.80
CA PRO A 95 -11.46 -7.46 3.03
C PRO A 95 -12.89 -6.97 3.21
N ALA A 96 -13.07 -5.66 3.36
CA ALA A 96 -14.33 -4.97 3.51
C ALA A 96 -14.55 -3.96 2.37
N HIS A 97 -15.79 -3.49 2.23
CA HIS A 97 -16.12 -2.43 1.30
C HIS A 97 -15.33 -1.15 1.63
N GLY A 98 -14.65 -0.60 0.64
CA GLY A 98 -13.81 0.59 0.80
C GLY A 98 -12.34 0.31 1.11
N ASP A 99 -11.97 -0.95 1.40
CA ASP A 99 -10.57 -1.30 1.61
C ASP A 99 -9.77 -1.20 0.30
N VAL A 100 -8.56 -0.70 0.39
CA VAL A 100 -7.58 -0.83 -0.69
C VAL A 100 -6.97 -2.23 -0.61
N VAL A 101 -7.06 -2.98 -1.69
CA VAL A 101 -6.62 -4.38 -1.74
C VAL A 101 -5.59 -4.61 -2.83
N VAL A 102 -4.71 -5.57 -2.58
CA VAL A 102 -3.92 -6.22 -3.64
C VAL A 102 -4.73 -7.41 -4.13
N ALA A 103 -5.08 -7.40 -5.40
CA ALA A 103 -5.91 -8.43 -6.01
C ALA A 103 -5.28 -8.96 -7.29
N GLN A 104 -5.66 -10.17 -7.67
CA GLN A 104 -5.39 -10.76 -8.97
C GLN A 104 -6.70 -10.89 -9.72
N VAL A 105 -6.70 -10.41 -10.95
CA VAL A 105 -7.83 -10.46 -11.87
C VAL A 105 -7.36 -11.14 -13.14
N ASN A 106 -7.94 -12.28 -13.48
CA ASN A 106 -7.56 -13.06 -14.66
C ASN A 106 -6.05 -13.30 -14.79
N GLY A 107 -5.39 -13.58 -13.64
CA GLY A 107 -3.96 -13.82 -13.58
C GLY A 107 -3.07 -12.58 -13.41
N GLU A 108 -3.60 -11.37 -13.51
CA GLU A 108 -2.84 -10.11 -13.40
C GLU A 108 -3.05 -9.44 -12.04
N PHE A 109 -1.96 -8.97 -11.43
CA PHE A 109 -2.02 -8.26 -10.15
C PHE A 109 -2.38 -6.79 -10.32
N THR A 110 -3.19 -6.28 -9.40
CA THR A 110 -3.58 -4.87 -9.33
C THR A 110 -3.79 -4.40 -7.90
N VAL A 111 -3.72 -3.09 -7.69
CA VAL A 111 -4.13 -2.41 -6.45
C VAL A 111 -5.33 -1.54 -6.75
N LYS A 112 -6.44 -1.78 -6.06
CA LYS A 112 -7.69 -1.04 -6.25
C LYS A 112 -8.45 -0.98 -4.94
N GLU A 113 -9.45 -0.11 -4.88
CA GLU A 113 -10.40 -0.12 -3.80
C GLU A 113 -11.48 -1.17 -4.05
N LEU A 114 -11.79 -1.96 -3.03
CA LEU A 114 -12.82 -2.99 -3.09
C LEU A 114 -14.20 -2.37 -2.90
N CYS A 115 -15.05 -2.50 -3.89
CA CYS A 115 -16.46 -2.15 -3.80
C CYS A 115 -17.30 -3.43 -3.73
N LEU A 116 -18.04 -3.63 -2.63
CA LEU A 116 -18.93 -4.78 -2.44
C LEU A 116 -20.39 -4.45 -2.70
N ARG A 117 -20.76 -3.18 -2.72
CA ARG A 117 -22.14 -2.71 -2.89
C ARG A 117 -22.19 -1.49 -3.82
N PRO A 118 -23.15 -1.38 -4.74
CA PRO A 118 -24.27 -2.30 -4.99
C PRO A 118 -23.86 -3.60 -5.67
N LYS A 119 -22.69 -3.68 -6.28
CA LYS A 119 -22.12 -4.87 -6.93
C LYS A 119 -20.61 -4.97 -6.66
N LEU A 120 -20.07 -6.17 -6.82
CA LEU A 120 -18.64 -6.42 -6.68
C LEU A 120 -17.86 -5.75 -7.82
N MET A 121 -16.95 -4.84 -7.45
CA MET A 121 -16.05 -4.14 -8.38
C MET A 121 -14.71 -3.87 -7.71
N LEU A 122 -13.68 -3.70 -8.51
CA LEU A 122 -12.43 -3.06 -8.12
C LEU A 122 -12.39 -1.66 -8.72
N VAL A 123 -12.36 -0.65 -7.86
CA VAL A 123 -12.50 0.75 -8.23
C VAL A 123 -11.14 1.44 -8.18
N PRO A 124 -10.66 2.04 -9.29
CA PRO A 124 -9.50 2.91 -9.28
C PRO A 124 -9.83 4.21 -8.54
N ARG A 125 -8.84 4.81 -7.93
CA ARG A 125 -8.91 6.14 -7.35
C ARG A 125 -8.08 7.12 -8.17
N ASN A 126 -8.45 7.19 -9.44
CA ASN A 126 -8.03 8.14 -10.46
C ASN A 126 -9.08 8.12 -11.58
N LYS A 127 -9.61 9.27 -11.90
CA LYS A 127 -10.70 9.44 -12.90
C LYS A 127 -10.33 9.03 -14.32
N SER A 128 -9.05 8.85 -14.60
CA SER A 128 -8.55 8.41 -15.91
C SER A 128 -8.69 6.90 -16.12
N TYR A 129 -9.15 6.16 -15.12
CA TYR A 129 -9.27 4.70 -15.15
C TYR A 129 -10.70 4.27 -14.90
N GLU A 130 -11.13 3.24 -15.60
CA GLU A 130 -12.45 2.64 -15.42
C GLU A 130 -12.46 1.57 -14.31
N PRO A 131 -13.56 1.44 -13.56
CA PRO A 131 -13.75 0.34 -12.62
C PRO A 131 -13.75 -1.02 -13.31
N ILE A 132 -13.17 -2.02 -12.66
CA ILE A 132 -13.20 -3.42 -13.11
C ILE A 132 -14.44 -4.06 -12.50
N SER A 133 -15.41 -4.38 -13.34
CA SER A 133 -16.60 -5.15 -12.96
C SER A 133 -16.37 -6.62 -13.28
N PHE A 134 -16.90 -7.51 -12.43
CA PHE A 134 -16.77 -8.94 -12.58
C PHE A 134 -18.04 -9.50 -13.22
N ALA A 135 -17.88 -10.20 -14.37
CA ALA A 135 -18.88 -11.13 -14.86
C ALA A 135 -18.74 -12.45 -14.11
N ASP A 136 -19.74 -13.33 -14.19
CA ASP A 136 -19.77 -14.59 -13.44
C ASP A 136 -18.55 -15.51 -13.70
N ASP A 137 -17.89 -15.35 -14.85
CA ASP A 137 -16.71 -16.14 -15.25
C ASP A 137 -15.36 -15.46 -14.92
N SER A 138 -15.36 -14.29 -14.30
CA SER A 138 -14.13 -13.56 -13.97
C SER A 138 -13.50 -14.12 -12.70
N GLU A 139 -12.20 -14.44 -12.75
CA GLU A 139 -11.46 -14.85 -11.58
C GLU A 139 -10.93 -13.63 -10.81
N LEU A 140 -11.48 -13.39 -9.63
CA LEU A 140 -10.95 -12.44 -8.66
C LEU A 140 -10.37 -13.19 -7.46
N GLN A 141 -9.11 -12.94 -7.17
CA GLN A 141 -8.49 -13.39 -5.92
C GLN A 141 -7.92 -12.18 -5.17
N ILE A 142 -8.33 -11.98 -3.92
CA ILE A 142 -7.77 -10.94 -3.06
C ILE A 142 -6.61 -11.53 -2.26
N PHE A 143 -5.43 -10.92 -2.40
CA PHE A 143 -4.19 -11.35 -1.74
C PHE A 143 -4.01 -10.74 -0.36
N GLY A 144 -4.59 -9.57 -0.11
CA GLY A 144 -4.55 -8.91 1.18
C GLY A 144 -5.02 -7.47 1.12
N VAL A 145 -5.17 -6.88 2.30
CA VAL A 145 -5.60 -5.50 2.51
C VAL A 145 -4.37 -4.63 2.72
N VAL A 146 -4.30 -3.51 2.02
CA VAL A 146 -3.25 -2.51 2.21
C VAL A 146 -3.50 -1.78 3.52
N THR A 147 -2.53 -1.81 4.42
CA THR A 147 -2.62 -1.18 5.74
C THR A 147 -1.83 0.11 5.85
N ASN A 148 -0.71 0.21 5.13
CA ASN A 148 0.17 1.37 5.16
C ASN A 148 0.81 1.62 3.81
N VAL A 149 1.18 2.87 3.57
CA VAL A 149 1.97 3.30 2.42
C VAL A 149 3.28 3.90 2.93
N LEU A 150 4.40 3.43 2.40
CA LEU A 150 5.72 3.92 2.73
C LEU A 150 6.32 4.59 1.49
N ARG A 151 6.69 5.85 1.63
CA ARG A 151 7.32 6.64 0.56
C ARG A 151 8.60 7.27 1.05
N GLN A 152 9.69 7.03 0.33
CA GLN A 152 10.92 7.77 0.53
C GLN A 152 10.84 9.11 -0.19
N MET A 153 11.08 10.18 0.55
CA MET A 153 11.25 11.51 -0.03
C MET A 153 12.71 11.63 -0.50
N ASN A 154 12.93 11.48 -1.82
CA ASN A 154 14.26 11.59 -2.39
C ASN A 154 14.80 13.01 -2.18
N ARG A 155 15.94 13.15 -1.51
CA ARG A 155 16.76 14.33 -1.67
C ARG A 155 17.29 14.31 -3.11
N SER A 156 16.81 15.22 -3.94
CA SER A 156 17.56 15.52 -5.17
C SER A 156 18.97 15.89 -4.73
N SER A 157 19.94 15.06 -5.11
CA SER A 157 21.34 15.43 -5.02
C SER A 157 21.51 16.68 -5.91
N ARG A 158 21.43 17.85 -5.30
CA ARG A 158 21.96 19.07 -5.93
C ARG A 158 23.46 18.90 -5.87
N GLY A 159 24.01 18.36 -6.98
CA GLY A 159 25.42 18.47 -7.29
C GLY A 159 25.76 19.90 -7.63
#